data_a97b5f8cc5bdfe250974e0392a1e5e95
#
_entry.id   a97b5f8cc5bdfe250974e0392a1e5e95
#
_cell.length_a   1.000
_cell.length_b   1.000
_cell.length_c   1.000
_cell.angle_alpha   90.00
_cell.angle_beta   90.00
_cell.angle_gamma   90.00
#
_symmetry.space_group_name_H-M   'P 1'
#
loop_
_entity.id
_entity.type
_entity.pdbx_description
1 polymer ?
#
loop_
_entity_poly.entity_id
_entity_poly.type
_entity_poly.pdbx_seq_one_letter_code
_entity_poly.pdbx_strand_id
1 'polypeptide(L)'
;MDAVFGGEMWFAMHVDRTPTQADGSPTYTPILHAANHNDMFSNRIGFGPRLGATLLDIVFLVLLLVPISLLGIGAAAAAAFGLEDAMAGDEAEALAMLGIGAGAIAIIFIAGVMGLAYTLIEAFTGASPGKRVMGLQVAREDGSAGDIKLYLLRWALKNSGSILQFVLPLVSNLAGLVFFFGCFAALGDKKQALHDIIVKSAVHKKNDITG
;
A
#
# COMPACT_ATOMS: atom_id res chain seq x y z
N MET A 1 -23.12 36.34 3.09
CA MET A 1 -21.78 35.69 2.95
C MET A 1 -22.03 34.39 2.20
N ASP A 2 -21.96 34.49 0.89
CA ASP A 2 -22.40 33.43 -0.02
C ASP A 2 -21.21 32.58 -0.42
N ALA A 3 -21.24 31.31 -0.03
CA ALA A 3 -20.25 30.34 -0.44
C ALA A 3 -20.58 29.90 -1.89
N VAL A 4 -19.80 30.39 -2.84
CA VAL A 4 -19.87 30.05 -4.26
C VAL A 4 -19.35 28.61 -4.43
N PHE A 5 -20.26 27.67 -4.66
CA PHE A 5 -19.94 26.38 -5.26
C PHE A 5 -19.86 26.56 -6.77
N GLY A 6 -18.67 26.91 -7.27
CA GLY A 6 -18.36 26.94 -8.68
C GLY A 6 -18.05 25.55 -9.21
N GLY A 7 -19.05 24.73 -9.46
CA GLY A 7 -18.92 23.53 -10.27
C GLY A 7 -19.07 23.94 -11.74
N GLU A 8 -17.96 24.18 -12.45
CA GLU A 8 -17.98 24.37 -13.89
C GLU A 8 -18.39 23.06 -14.57
N MET A 9 -19.64 23.02 -14.99
CA MET A 9 -20.21 21.98 -15.82
C MET A 9 -19.74 22.24 -17.27
N TRP A 10 -18.71 21.53 -17.71
CA TRP A 10 -18.27 21.59 -19.11
C TRP A 10 -19.27 20.82 -19.98
N PHE A 11 -20.10 21.56 -20.72
CA PHE A 11 -20.91 21.01 -21.79
C PHE A 11 -20.03 20.82 -23.04
N ALA A 12 -19.61 19.58 -23.29
CA ALA A 12 -19.05 19.24 -24.60
C ALA A 12 -20.24 19.06 -25.57
N MET A 13 -20.51 20.05 -26.41
CA MET A 13 -21.39 19.91 -27.55
C MET A 13 -20.68 19.12 -28.65
N HIS A 14 -21.02 17.84 -28.78
CA HIS A 14 -20.64 17.07 -29.96
C HIS A 14 -21.73 17.30 -31.01
N VAL A 15 -21.38 18.00 -32.10
CA VAL A 15 -22.25 18.18 -33.25
C VAL A 15 -22.10 16.94 -34.14
N ASP A 16 -22.98 15.98 -34.01
CA ASP A 16 -23.06 14.85 -34.94
C ASP A 16 -23.80 15.29 -36.20
N ARG A 17 -23.15 15.18 -37.38
CA ARG A 17 -23.69 15.59 -38.64
C ARG A 17 -24.54 14.49 -39.28
N THR A 18 -25.63 14.09 -38.63
CA THR A 18 -26.64 13.21 -39.28
C THR A 18 -27.98 13.34 -38.58
N PRO A 19 -29.10 13.15 -39.26
CA PRO A 19 -29.56 13.79 -40.46
C PRO A 19 -30.42 15.03 -40.14
N THR A 20 -30.49 15.97 -41.04
CA THR A 20 -31.37 17.12 -40.99
C THR A 20 -32.86 16.70 -40.87
N GLN A 21 -33.58 17.32 -39.96
CA GLN A 21 -35.03 17.28 -39.97
C GLN A 21 -35.57 17.84 -41.29
N ALA A 22 -36.75 17.43 -41.72
CA ALA A 22 -37.37 17.82 -42.98
C ALA A 22 -37.54 19.34 -43.17
N ASP A 23 -37.27 20.14 -42.13
CA ASP A 23 -37.33 21.62 -42.13
C ASP A 23 -35.93 22.29 -42.24
N GLY A 24 -34.84 21.48 -42.41
CA GLY A 24 -33.48 22.00 -42.58
C GLY A 24 -32.81 22.43 -41.26
N SER A 25 -33.43 22.27 -40.09
CA SER A 25 -32.82 22.60 -38.81
C SER A 25 -31.90 21.47 -38.30
N PRO A 26 -30.74 21.80 -37.66
CA PRO A 26 -29.91 20.78 -37.07
C PRO A 26 -30.60 20.13 -35.85
N THR A 27 -30.72 18.81 -35.86
CA THR A 27 -31.26 18.06 -34.71
C THR A 27 -30.18 18.06 -33.61
N TYR A 28 -30.36 18.87 -32.61
CA TYR A 28 -29.56 18.78 -31.39
C TYR A 28 -30.03 17.60 -30.54
N THR A 29 -29.40 16.48 -30.63
CA THR A 29 -29.55 15.46 -29.59
C THR A 29 -28.56 15.84 -28.46
N PRO A 30 -29.08 16.28 -27.31
CA PRO A 30 -28.20 16.41 -26.16
C PRO A 30 -27.77 14.99 -25.78
N ILE A 31 -26.53 14.60 -26.11
CA ILE A 31 -25.91 13.43 -25.52
C ILE A 31 -25.63 13.84 -24.07
N LEU A 32 -26.65 13.79 -23.23
CA LEU A 32 -26.50 13.71 -21.80
C LEU A 32 -25.87 12.33 -21.52
N HIS A 33 -24.58 12.19 -21.79
CA HIS A 33 -23.79 11.31 -20.96
C HIS A 33 -23.81 11.95 -19.57
N ALA A 34 -24.89 11.73 -18.84
CA ALA A 34 -24.78 11.69 -17.40
C ALA A 34 -23.71 10.64 -17.16
N ALA A 35 -22.46 11.10 -16.97
CA ALA A 35 -21.38 10.24 -16.52
C ALA A 35 -21.95 9.56 -15.28
N ASN A 36 -22.33 8.29 -15.45
CA ASN A 36 -22.94 7.54 -14.38
C ASN A 36 -21.92 7.61 -13.25
N HIS A 37 -22.31 8.03 -12.07
CA HIS A 37 -21.41 8.16 -10.91
C HIS A 37 -20.58 6.88 -10.73
N ASN A 38 -21.11 5.74 -11.17
CA ASN A 38 -20.45 4.45 -11.19
C ASN A 38 -19.30 4.35 -12.22
N ASP A 39 -19.35 5.12 -13.32
CA ASP A 39 -18.33 5.06 -14.37
C ASP A 39 -17.04 5.75 -13.94
N MET A 40 -17.12 6.79 -13.09
CA MET A 40 -15.95 7.49 -12.57
C MET A 40 -15.05 6.61 -11.69
N PHE A 41 -15.62 5.55 -11.08
CA PHE A 41 -14.89 4.66 -10.17
C PHE A 41 -14.74 3.25 -10.73
N SER A 42 -15.21 3.00 -11.96
CA SER A 42 -15.20 1.67 -12.60
C SER A 42 -13.81 1.08 -12.70
N ASN A 43 -12.82 1.91 -13.06
CA ASN A 43 -11.42 1.49 -13.25
C ASN A 43 -10.63 1.35 -11.93
N ARG A 44 -11.20 1.73 -10.79
CA ARG A 44 -10.55 1.58 -9.49
C ARG A 44 -10.75 0.16 -8.96
N ILE A 45 -9.69 -0.37 -8.40
CA ILE A 45 -9.68 -1.71 -7.80
C ILE A 45 -10.24 -1.65 -6.39
N GLY A 46 -11.28 -2.44 -6.14
CA GLY A 46 -11.92 -2.58 -4.83
C GLY A 46 -11.08 -3.39 -3.83
N PHE A 47 -11.69 -3.71 -2.69
CA PHE A 47 -11.04 -4.35 -1.55
C PHE A 47 -10.50 -5.76 -1.86
N GLY A 48 -11.28 -6.63 -2.54
CA GLY A 48 -10.93 -8.04 -2.75
C GLY A 48 -9.56 -8.26 -3.41
N PRO A 49 -9.30 -7.73 -4.62
CA PRO A 49 -7.98 -7.86 -5.25
C PRO A 49 -6.84 -7.22 -4.44
N ARG A 50 -7.08 -6.14 -3.69
CA ARG A 50 -6.08 -5.54 -2.79
C ARG A 50 -5.74 -6.47 -1.63
N LEU A 51 -6.75 -7.14 -1.06
CA LEU A 51 -6.55 -8.16 -0.02
C LEU A 51 -5.73 -9.32 -0.58
N GLY A 52 -6.05 -9.82 -1.78
CA GLY A 52 -5.27 -10.86 -2.45
C GLY A 52 -3.81 -10.47 -2.64
N ALA A 53 -3.52 -9.23 -3.08
CA ALA A 53 -2.16 -8.73 -3.19
C ALA A 53 -1.44 -8.67 -1.83
N THR A 54 -2.15 -8.25 -0.77
CA THR A 54 -1.59 -8.22 0.58
C THR A 54 -1.28 -9.61 1.12
N LEU A 55 -2.14 -10.61 0.85
CA LEU A 55 -1.88 -12.01 1.22
C LEU A 55 -0.64 -12.55 0.49
N LEU A 56 -0.47 -12.23 -0.79
CA LEU A 56 0.76 -12.58 -1.53
C LEU A 56 1.99 -11.88 -0.93
N ASP A 57 1.88 -10.62 -0.53
CA ASP A 57 2.96 -9.89 0.14
C ASP A 57 3.35 -10.57 1.46
N ILE A 58 2.38 -11.06 2.24
CA ILE A 58 2.63 -11.83 3.47
C ILE A 58 3.37 -13.13 3.15
N VAL A 59 2.94 -13.87 2.11
CA VAL A 59 3.64 -15.10 1.69
C VAL A 59 5.09 -14.80 1.30
N PHE A 60 5.33 -13.75 0.50
CA PHE A 60 6.69 -13.37 0.13
C PHE A 60 7.55 -12.97 1.33
N LEU A 61 6.99 -12.24 2.28
CA LEU A 61 7.69 -11.89 3.52
C LEU A 61 8.01 -13.12 4.37
N VAL A 62 7.08 -14.05 4.51
CA VAL A 62 7.32 -15.31 5.24
C VAL A 62 8.42 -16.11 4.56
N LEU A 63 8.37 -16.29 3.23
CA LEU A 63 9.41 -17.00 2.48
C LEU A 63 10.78 -16.33 2.57
N LEU A 64 10.82 -15.01 2.74
CA LEU A 64 12.06 -14.25 2.92
C LEU A 64 12.60 -14.34 4.36
N LEU A 65 11.75 -14.15 5.36
CA LEU A 65 12.17 -13.97 6.75
C LEU A 65 12.36 -15.29 7.49
N VAL A 66 11.57 -16.33 7.20
CA VAL A 66 11.68 -17.62 7.89
C VAL A 66 13.04 -18.28 7.70
N PRO A 67 13.60 -18.41 6.49
CA PRO A 67 14.94 -18.98 6.32
C PRO A 67 16.03 -18.18 7.05
N ILE A 68 15.95 -16.85 7.00
CA ILE A 68 16.91 -15.98 7.69
C ILE A 68 16.84 -16.18 9.20
N SER A 69 15.62 -16.25 9.74
CA SER A 69 15.41 -16.47 11.18
C SER A 69 15.94 -17.85 11.63
N LEU A 70 15.68 -18.89 10.84
CA LEU A 70 16.15 -20.24 11.16
C LEU A 70 17.68 -20.34 11.11
N LEU A 71 18.32 -19.74 10.10
CA LEU A 71 19.77 -19.68 10.02
C LEU A 71 20.38 -18.92 11.19
N GLY A 72 19.78 -17.78 11.57
CA GLY A 72 20.26 -16.96 12.68
C GLY A 72 20.11 -17.67 14.03
N ILE A 73 18.96 -18.31 14.28
CA ILE A 73 18.74 -19.12 15.50
C ILE A 73 19.71 -20.29 15.54
N GLY A 74 19.89 -21.00 14.43
CA GLY A 74 20.83 -22.11 14.34
C GLY A 74 22.29 -21.69 14.61
N ALA A 75 22.71 -20.54 14.07
CA ALA A 75 24.05 -20.00 14.30
C ALA A 75 24.26 -19.57 15.77
N ALA A 76 23.24 -18.92 16.38
CA ALA A 76 23.30 -18.53 17.78
C ALA A 76 23.36 -19.75 18.70
N ALA A 77 22.58 -20.80 18.43
CA ALA A 77 22.61 -22.05 19.17
C ALA A 77 23.97 -22.75 19.04
N ALA A 78 24.51 -22.87 17.83
CA ALA A 78 25.83 -23.49 17.59
C ALA A 78 26.93 -22.74 18.30
N ALA A 79 26.87 -21.40 18.35
CA ALA A 79 27.84 -20.60 19.10
C ALA A 79 27.73 -20.84 20.62
N ALA A 80 26.52 -20.96 21.16
CA ALA A 80 26.28 -21.24 22.57
C ALA A 80 26.85 -22.63 22.95
N PHE A 81 26.52 -23.69 22.20
CA PHE A 81 27.06 -25.04 22.45
C PHE A 81 28.58 -25.11 22.32
N GLY A 82 29.16 -24.39 21.36
CA GLY A 82 30.61 -24.32 21.21
C GLY A 82 31.32 -23.62 22.39
N LEU A 83 30.65 -22.66 23.03
CA LEU A 83 31.16 -22.02 24.25
C LEU A 83 31.08 -22.93 25.47
N GLU A 84 29.99 -23.70 25.61
CA GLU A 84 29.87 -24.71 26.71
C GLU A 84 30.93 -25.79 26.64
N ASP A 85 31.29 -26.26 25.43
CA ASP A 85 32.36 -27.24 25.22
C ASP A 85 33.76 -26.67 25.48
N ALA A 86 33.97 -25.38 25.24
CA ALA A 86 35.28 -24.71 25.36
C ALA A 86 35.56 -24.20 26.78
N MET A 87 34.52 -23.99 27.58
CA MET A 87 34.62 -23.38 28.93
C MET A 87 33.83 -24.23 29.92
N ALA A 88 34.40 -24.49 31.08
CA ALA A 88 33.71 -25.21 32.17
C ALA A 88 33.27 -24.22 33.25
N GLY A 89 32.00 -24.35 33.71
CA GLY A 89 31.46 -23.62 34.86
C GLY A 89 30.45 -22.52 34.53
N ASP A 90 30.03 -21.78 35.57
CA ASP A 90 28.97 -20.77 35.52
C ASP A 90 29.24 -19.63 34.51
N GLU A 91 30.52 -19.35 34.22
CA GLU A 91 30.92 -18.33 33.25
C GLU A 91 30.57 -18.75 31.80
N ALA A 92 30.70 -20.05 31.49
CA ALA A 92 30.33 -20.56 30.15
C ALA A 92 28.83 -20.43 29.91
N GLU A 93 27.98 -20.73 30.90
CA GLU A 93 26.55 -20.58 30.79
C GLU A 93 26.17 -19.12 30.60
N ALA A 94 26.76 -18.19 31.35
CA ALA A 94 26.51 -16.76 31.22
C ALA A 94 26.88 -16.23 29.82
N LEU A 95 28.05 -16.67 29.27
CA LEU A 95 28.47 -16.28 27.91
C LEU A 95 27.61 -16.90 26.82
N ALA A 96 27.13 -18.14 27.00
CA ALA A 96 26.20 -18.79 26.08
C ALA A 96 24.86 -18.06 26.05
N MET A 97 24.29 -17.68 27.20
CA MET A 97 23.08 -16.88 27.29
C MET A 97 23.24 -15.50 26.65
N LEU A 98 24.38 -14.85 26.84
CA LEU A 98 24.70 -13.57 26.22
C LEU A 98 24.80 -13.70 24.68
N GLY A 99 25.40 -14.79 24.21
CA GLY A 99 25.51 -15.10 22.77
C GLY A 99 24.15 -15.35 22.12
N ILE A 100 23.27 -16.12 22.78
CA ILE A 100 21.89 -16.34 22.30
C ILE A 100 21.13 -15.01 22.29
N GLY A 101 21.24 -14.20 23.35
CA GLY A 101 20.60 -12.89 23.41
C GLY A 101 21.06 -11.94 22.31
N ALA A 102 22.36 -11.84 22.08
CA ALA A 102 22.93 -11.02 21.02
C ALA A 102 22.50 -11.52 19.62
N GLY A 103 22.47 -12.84 19.40
CA GLY A 103 22.00 -13.46 18.18
C GLY A 103 20.52 -13.14 17.91
N ALA A 104 19.67 -13.22 18.93
CA ALA A 104 18.24 -12.87 18.81
C ALA A 104 18.05 -11.39 18.43
N ILE A 105 18.80 -10.48 19.06
CA ILE A 105 18.76 -9.04 18.72
C ILE A 105 19.20 -8.82 17.26
N ALA A 106 20.27 -9.48 16.82
CA ALA A 106 20.74 -9.37 15.44
C ALA A 106 19.70 -9.86 14.42
N ILE A 107 19.01 -10.98 14.71
CA ILE A 107 17.94 -11.52 13.85
C ILE A 107 16.79 -10.52 13.76
N ILE A 108 16.34 -9.98 14.90
CA ILE A 108 15.26 -8.99 14.94
C ILE A 108 15.65 -7.75 14.13
N PHE A 109 16.89 -7.29 14.27
CA PHE A 109 17.39 -6.14 13.51
C PHE A 109 17.40 -6.41 12.00
N ILE A 110 17.96 -7.56 11.57
CA ILE A 110 17.99 -7.95 10.16
C ILE A 110 16.58 -8.09 9.60
N ALA A 111 15.69 -8.78 10.34
CA ALA A 111 14.29 -8.94 9.93
C ALA A 111 13.56 -7.58 9.81
N GLY A 112 13.83 -6.66 10.73
CA GLY A 112 13.31 -5.29 10.69
C GLY A 112 13.79 -4.52 9.46
N VAL A 113 15.08 -4.55 9.16
CA VAL A 113 15.67 -3.90 7.98
C VAL A 113 15.12 -4.51 6.69
N MET A 114 15.01 -5.83 6.60
CA MET A 114 14.46 -6.52 5.43
C MET A 114 12.97 -6.21 5.26
N GLY A 115 12.19 -6.20 6.33
CA GLY A 115 10.77 -5.83 6.31
C GLY A 115 10.59 -4.38 5.87
N LEU A 116 11.41 -3.45 6.36
CA LEU A 116 11.40 -2.05 5.94
C LEU A 116 11.75 -1.94 4.45
N ALA A 117 12.83 -2.58 3.99
CA ALA A 117 13.22 -2.59 2.59
C ALA A 117 12.10 -3.11 1.69
N TYR A 118 11.42 -4.18 2.11
CA TYR A 118 10.27 -4.73 1.39
C TYR A 118 9.14 -3.71 1.23
N THR A 119 8.76 -3.02 2.31
CA THR A 119 7.67 -2.02 2.24
C THR A 119 8.06 -0.79 1.41
N LEU A 120 9.36 -0.44 1.39
CA LEU A 120 9.88 0.67 0.58
C LEU A 120 9.80 0.40 -0.93
N ILE A 121 9.72 -0.86 -1.37
CA ILE A 121 9.47 -1.16 -2.79
C ILE A 121 8.18 -0.48 -3.26
N GLU A 122 7.10 -0.56 -2.48
CA GLU A 122 5.84 0.14 -2.81
C GLU A 122 6.02 1.66 -2.80
N ALA A 123 6.80 2.20 -1.86
CA ALA A 123 7.05 3.63 -1.73
C ALA A 123 7.78 4.24 -2.94
N PHE A 124 8.67 3.48 -3.58
CA PHE A 124 9.43 3.98 -4.73
C PHE A 124 8.82 3.62 -6.07
N THR A 125 8.02 2.56 -6.15
CA THR A 125 7.55 2.02 -7.42
C THR A 125 6.03 2.07 -7.60
N GLY A 126 5.29 2.46 -6.56
CA GLY A 126 3.83 2.47 -6.57
C GLY A 126 3.18 1.08 -6.51
N ALA A 127 3.95 0.00 -6.39
CA ALA A 127 3.42 -1.34 -6.28
C ALA A 127 4.31 -2.25 -5.43
N SER A 128 3.72 -2.93 -4.44
CA SER A 128 4.39 -4.03 -3.73
C SER A 128 4.58 -5.23 -4.66
N PRO A 129 5.48 -6.19 -4.32
CA PRO A 129 5.64 -7.41 -5.11
C PRO A 129 4.33 -8.16 -5.35
N GLY A 130 3.48 -8.32 -4.33
CA GLY A 130 2.16 -8.97 -4.47
C GLY A 130 1.23 -8.21 -5.41
N LYS A 131 1.23 -6.87 -5.36
CA LYS A 131 0.47 -6.04 -6.31
C LYS A 131 0.98 -6.20 -7.74
N ARG A 132 2.31 -6.27 -7.94
CA ARG A 132 2.89 -6.48 -9.28
C ARG A 132 2.48 -7.79 -9.89
N VAL A 133 2.49 -8.88 -9.10
CA VAL A 133 2.02 -10.21 -9.55
C VAL A 133 0.56 -10.17 -9.99
N MET A 134 -0.26 -9.39 -9.29
CA MET A 134 -1.68 -9.22 -9.64
C MET A 134 -1.93 -8.14 -10.71
N GLY A 135 -0.89 -7.53 -11.27
CA GLY A 135 -1.02 -6.46 -12.26
C GLY A 135 -1.65 -5.17 -11.71
N LEU A 136 -1.49 -4.93 -10.39
CA LEU A 136 -2.04 -3.76 -9.71
C LEU A 136 -0.95 -2.71 -9.46
N GLN A 137 -1.33 -1.44 -9.56
CA GLN A 137 -0.44 -0.31 -9.26
C GLN A 137 -1.22 0.85 -8.64
N VAL A 138 -0.55 1.59 -7.78
CA VAL A 138 -1.05 2.85 -7.22
C VAL A 138 -0.91 3.93 -8.29
N ALA A 139 -1.96 4.71 -8.48
CA ALA A 139 -1.98 5.87 -9.36
C ALA A 139 -2.78 6.99 -8.69
N ARG A 140 -2.94 8.12 -9.34
CA ARG A 140 -3.85 9.17 -8.90
C ARG A 140 -5.29 8.69 -8.99
N GLU A 141 -6.19 9.37 -8.27
CA GLU A 141 -7.60 8.98 -8.25
C GLU A 141 -8.29 9.07 -9.62
N ASP A 142 -7.77 9.88 -10.53
CA ASP A 142 -8.24 10.04 -11.92
C ASP A 142 -7.67 8.98 -12.89
N GLY A 143 -6.81 8.08 -12.42
CA GLY A 143 -6.14 7.06 -13.23
C GLY A 143 -4.86 7.52 -13.91
N SER A 144 -4.44 8.77 -13.74
CA SER A 144 -3.14 9.24 -14.24
C SER A 144 -1.99 8.66 -13.41
N ALA A 145 -0.81 8.53 -14.02
CA ALA A 145 0.36 7.98 -13.37
C ALA A 145 0.71 8.74 -12.07
N GLY A 146 1.00 7.99 -11.01
CA GLY A 146 1.48 8.57 -9.76
C GLY A 146 2.96 8.95 -9.85
N ASP A 147 3.36 9.90 -9.01
CA ASP A 147 4.75 10.29 -8.82
C ASP A 147 5.31 9.72 -7.49
N ILE A 148 6.62 9.79 -7.34
CA ILE A 148 7.31 9.29 -6.14
C ILE A 148 6.81 9.97 -4.85
N LYS A 149 6.43 11.25 -4.92
CA LYS A 149 5.89 12.00 -3.79
C LYS A 149 4.57 11.41 -3.31
N LEU A 150 3.68 11.07 -4.23
CA LEU A 150 2.40 10.43 -3.93
C LEU A 150 2.62 9.06 -3.27
N TYR A 151 3.54 8.25 -3.82
CA TYR A 151 3.85 6.93 -3.28
C TYR A 151 4.46 7.00 -1.87
N LEU A 152 5.40 7.93 -1.64
CA LEU A 152 6.02 8.14 -0.34
C LEU A 152 5.03 8.65 0.71
N LEU A 153 4.18 9.62 0.38
CA LEU A 153 3.15 10.12 1.29
C LEU A 153 2.15 9.02 1.66
N ARG A 154 1.73 8.23 0.67
CA ARG A 154 0.83 7.10 0.91
C ARG A 154 1.48 6.04 1.80
N TRP A 155 2.75 5.71 1.53
CA TRP A 155 3.52 4.78 2.33
C TRP A 155 3.68 5.28 3.78
N ALA A 156 4.02 6.55 3.97
CA ALA A 156 4.18 7.15 5.29
C ALA A 156 2.89 7.12 6.10
N LEU A 157 1.74 7.43 5.50
CA LEU A 157 0.44 7.33 6.16
C LEU A 157 0.10 5.89 6.52
N LYS A 158 0.27 4.95 5.60
CA LYS A 158 0.02 3.52 5.83
C LYS A 158 0.88 2.96 6.96
N ASN A 159 2.13 3.42 7.08
CA ASN A 159 3.10 2.98 8.09
C ASN A 159 3.23 3.96 9.26
N SER A 160 2.32 4.92 9.41
CA SER A 160 2.39 5.96 10.45
C SER A 160 2.42 5.37 11.86
N GLY A 161 1.72 4.27 12.12
CA GLY A 161 1.81 3.53 13.37
C GLY A 161 3.25 3.09 13.67
N SER A 162 3.93 2.47 12.73
CA SER A 162 5.32 2.02 12.91
C SER A 162 6.30 3.18 13.03
N ILE A 163 6.10 4.25 12.27
CA ILE A 163 6.96 5.43 12.30
C ILE A 163 6.83 6.16 13.65
N LEU A 164 5.61 6.36 14.13
CA LEU A 164 5.33 7.06 15.38
C LEU A 164 5.70 6.23 16.62
N GLN A 165 5.89 4.91 16.50
CA GLN A 165 6.22 4.02 17.61
C GLN A 165 7.45 4.47 18.39
N PHE A 166 8.43 5.05 17.72
CA PHE A 166 9.68 5.50 18.33
C PHE A 166 9.57 6.84 19.07
N VAL A 167 8.53 7.65 18.75
CA VAL A 167 8.38 9.01 19.30
C VAL A 167 7.18 9.09 20.26
N LEU A 168 6.06 8.52 19.88
CA LEU A 168 4.78 8.61 20.59
C LEU A 168 4.06 7.24 20.59
N PRO A 169 4.48 6.26 21.41
CA PRO A 169 3.96 4.89 21.36
C PRO A 169 2.43 4.80 21.50
N LEU A 170 1.83 5.64 22.35
CA LEU A 170 0.37 5.64 22.55
C LEU A 170 -0.37 6.12 21.29
N VAL A 171 0.15 7.19 20.67
CA VAL A 171 -0.42 7.76 19.42
C VAL A 171 -0.21 6.79 18.25
N SER A 172 0.90 6.06 18.24
CA SER A 172 1.24 5.10 17.20
C SER A 172 0.22 3.96 17.12
N ASN A 173 -0.17 3.40 18.27
CA ASN A 173 -1.16 2.34 18.32
C ASN A 173 -2.51 2.82 17.79
N LEU A 174 -2.93 4.03 18.17
CA LEU A 174 -4.16 4.63 17.66
C LEU A 174 -4.09 4.89 16.15
N ALA A 175 -2.99 5.46 15.66
CA ALA A 175 -2.78 5.69 14.23
C ALA A 175 -2.80 4.37 13.45
N GLY A 176 -2.12 3.33 13.95
CA GLY A 176 -2.13 1.99 13.36
C GLY A 176 -3.54 1.42 13.23
N LEU A 177 -4.35 1.51 14.29
CA LEU A 177 -5.75 1.06 14.28
C LEU A 177 -6.60 1.86 13.28
N VAL A 178 -6.48 3.19 13.27
CA VAL A 178 -7.25 4.06 12.35
C VAL A 178 -6.95 3.70 10.89
N PHE A 179 -5.68 3.53 10.52
CA PHE A 179 -5.35 3.17 9.15
C PHE A 179 -5.63 1.71 8.82
N PHE A 180 -5.53 0.80 9.78
CA PHE A 180 -5.95 -0.59 9.61
C PHE A 180 -7.45 -0.68 9.29
N PHE A 181 -8.30 -0.11 10.14
CA PHE A 181 -9.74 -0.07 9.88
C PHE A 181 -10.09 0.81 8.67
N GLY A 182 -9.32 1.84 8.41
CA GLY A 182 -9.44 2.68 7.24
C GLY A 182 -9.24 1.96 5.89
N CYS A 183 -8.60 0.76 5.90
CA CYS A 183 -8.52 -0.07 4.71
C CYS A 183 -9.89 -0.59 4.26
N PHE A 184 -10.83 -0.80 5.18
CA PHE A 184 -12.19 -1.25 4.86
C PHE A 184 -13.01 -0.19 4.13
N ALA A 185 -12.61 1.08 4.14
CA ALA A 185 -13.24 2.10 3.30
C ALA A 185 -13.19 1.76 1.79
N ALA A 186 -12.25 0.90 1.36
CA ALA A 186 -12.18 0.40 -0.01
C ALA A 186 -13.33 -0.56 -0.39
N LEU A 187 -14.19 -0.97 0.56
CA LEU A 187 -15.45 -1.68 0.30
C LEU A 187 -16.55 -0.75 -0.22
N GLY A 188 -16.46 0.55 0.03
CA GLY A 188 -17.42 1.53 -0.45
C GLY A 188 -17.30 1.81 -1.96
N ASP A 189 -18.26 2.57 -2.49
CA ASP A 189 -18.37 2.88 -3.92
C ASP A 189 -17.13 3.54 -4.53
N LYS A 190 -16.41 4.36 -3.74
CA LYS A 190 -15.18 5.03 -4.18
C LYS A 190 -13.99 4.09 -4.34
N LYS A 191 -14.07 2.87 -3.79
CA LYS A 191 -13.00 1.86 -3.83
C LYS A 191 -11.64 2.39 -3.36
N GLN A 192 -11.62 3.26 -2.35
CA GLN A 192 -10.41 3.89 -1.80
C GLN A 192 -10.30 3.60 -0.31
N ALA A 193 -9.11 3.23 0.17
CA ALA A 193 -8.80 3.17 1.59
C ALA A 193 -8.60 4.57 2.16
N LEU A 194 -8.64 4.73 3.49
CA LEU A 194 -8.50 6.04 4.14
C LEU A 194 -7.22 6.79 3.72
N HIS A 195 -6.08 6.11 3.70
CA HIS A 195 -4.82 6.69 3.24
C HIS A 195 -4.84 7.06 1.75
N ASP A 196 -5.60 6.34 0.92
CA ASP A 196 -5.77 6.67 -0.50
C ASP A 196 -6.56 7.98 -0.65
N ILE A 197 -7.63 8.15 0.15
CA ILE A 197 -8.48 9.34 0.13
C ILE A 197 -7.67 10.58 0.54
N ILE A 198 -6.84 10.48 1.59
CA ILE A 198 -6.04 11.59 2.10
C ILE A 198 -5.05 12.10 1.05
N VAL A 199 -4.39 11.18 0.32
CA VAL A 199 -3.38 11.55 -0.69
C VAL A 199 -3.92 11.64 -2.11
N LYS A 200 -5.24 11.52 -2.31
CA LYS A 200 -5.91 11.53 -3.61
C LYS A 200 -5.32 10.49 -4.58
N SER A 201 -5.20 9.26 -4.09
CA SER A 201 -4.72 8.11 -4.86
C SER A 201 -5.78 7.01 -4.93
N ALA A 202 -5.61 6.09 -5.87
CA ALA A 202 -6.37 4.85 -5.95
C ALA A 202 -5.48 3.73 -6.49
N VAL A 203 -5.94 2.49 -6.33
CA VAL A 203 -5.29 1.34 -6.97
C VAL A 203 -6.03 1.04 -8.27
N HIS A 204 -5.29 0.91 -9.35
CA HIS A 204 -5.77 0.60 -10.69
C HIS A 204 -5.08 -0.65 -11.22
N LYS A 205 -5.63 -1.25 -12.28
CA LYS A 205 -4.83 -2.18 -13.08
C LYS A 205 -3.72 -1.40 -13.77
N LYS A 206 -2.54 -1.96 -13.83
CA LYS A 206 -1.38 -1.30 -14.46
C LYS A 206 -1.65 -0.85 -15.91
N ASN A 207 -2.42 -1.65 -16.64
CA ASN A 207 -2.73 -1.38 -18.05
C ASN A 207 -3.78 -0.26 -18.25
N ASP A 208 -4.48 0.14 -17.19
CA ASP A 208 -5.52 1.18 -17.24
C ASP A 208 -4.97 2.56 -16.82
N ILE A 209 -3.68 2.63 -16.44
CA ILE A 209 -3.04 3.86 -16.01
C ILE A 209 -2.59 4.64 -17.24
N THR A 210 -3.04 5.90 -17.33
CA THR A 210 -2.62 6.84 -18.38
C THR A 210 -1.36 7.58 -17.96
N GLY A 211 -0.32 7.51 -18.75
CA GLY A 211 0.97 8.15 -18.50
C GLY A 211 1.25 9.29 -19.46
#